data_5d9f6305afbc34df438b968f1b95373a
#
_entry.id   5d9f6305afbc34df438b968f1b95373a
#
_cell.length_a   1.000
_cell.length_b   1.000
_cell.length_c   1.000
_cell.angle_alpha   90.00
_cell.angle_beta   90.00
_cell.angle_gamma   90.00
#
_symmetry.space_group_name_H-M   'P 1'
#
loop_
_entity.id
_entity.type
_entity.pdbx_description
1 polymer ?
#
loop_
_entity_poly.entity_id
_entity_poly.type
_entity_poly.pdbx_seq_one_letter_code
_entity_poly.pdbx_strand_id
1 'polypeptide(L)'
;ARIKRALELGHKYGFNMILDLHKTAGYSFDPGEKQSGFFGNEALQERFYRLWEEFAKRFGGYGDKVAFELLNEVVDKEDGAVWAEIAPKCVERIRAYAPTTDILIGGYWHNSVQAVRDIPMPMDEHIIYNFHSYDPLLFTHQGAQWVDDMPADYHMEFKGSMEDFCAYAKAHLPAKLAGTLSILDYKGNLDSAYFEDLFA
;
A
#
# COMPACT_ATOMS: atom_id res chain seq x y z
N ALA A 1 -3.73 19.87 -14.89
CA ALA A 1 -4.63 20.87 -14.29
C ALA A 1 -5.17 20.40 -12.93
N ARG A 2 -5.75 19.20 -12.78
CA ARG A 2 -6.41 18.74 -11.54
C ARG A 2 -5.41 18.57 -10.38
N ILE A 3 -4.31 17.84 -10.57
CA ILE A 3 -3.26 17.64 -9.55
C ILE A 3 -2.74 18.97 -9.04
N LYS A 4 -2.33 19.88 -9.96
CA LYS A 4 -1.84 21.21 -9.58
C LYS A 4 -2.85 21.94 -8.68
N ARG A 5 -4.14 21.94 -9.04
CA ARG A 5 -5.19 22.56 -8.23
C ARG A 5 -5.33 21.92 -6.85
N ALA A 6 -5.24 20.59 -6.75
CA ALA A 6 -5.29 19.90 -5.47
C ALA A 6 -4.12 20.29 -4.57
N LEU A 7 -2.90 20.31 -5.11
CA LEU A 7 -1.70 20.74 -4.38
C LEU A 7 -1.77 22.21 -3.95
N GLU A 8 -2.26 23.10 -4.80
CA GLU A 8 -2.47 24.51 -4.46
C GLU A 8 -3.49 24.69 -3.33
N LEU A 9 -4.56 23.89 -3.33
CA LEU A 9 -5.55 23.89 -2.25
C LEU A 9 -4.96 23.31 -0.95
N GLY A 10 -4.24 22.20 -1.05
CA GLY A 10 -3.52 21.61 0.10
C GLY A 10 -2.58 22.64 0.73
N HIS A 11 -1.75 23.29 -0.08
CA HIS A 11 -0.84 24.34 0.38
C HIS A 11 -1.61 25.50 1.03
N LYS A 12 -2.68 25.99 0.37
CA LYS A 12 -3.50 27.10 0.88
C LYS A 12 -4.10 26.81 2.28
N TYR A 13 -4.52 25.57 2.51
CA TYR A 13 -5.17 25.16 3.76
C TYR A 13 -4.25 24.46 4.76
N GLY A 14 -2.95 24.40 4.47
CA GLY A 14 -1.94 23.84 5.37
C GLY A 14 -1.89 22.31 5.43
N PHE A 15 -2.40 21.61 4.40
CA PHE A 15 -2.30 20.14 4.31
C PHE A 15 -1.01 19.71 3.62
N ASN A 16 -0.40 18.67 4.15
CA ASN A 16 0.60 17.88 3.41
C ASN A 16 -0.13 16.90 2.48
N MET A 17 0.40 16.70 1.28
CA MET A 17 -0.25 15.92 0.25
C MET A 17 0.66 14.77 -0.19
N ILE A 18 0.09 13.58 -0.34
CA ILE A 18 0.76 12.46 -1.00
C ILE A 18 0.21 12.35 -2.42
N LEU A 19 1.10 12.32 -3.39
CA LEU A 19 0.78 12.05 -4.78
C LEU A 19 1.05 10.56 -5.03
N ASP A 20 0.00 9.78 -4.93
CA ASP A 20 0.02 8.33 -5.10
C ASP A 20 -0.23 7.93 -6.56
N LEU A 21 0.57 7.00 -7.08
CA LEU A 21 0.32 6.35 -8.35
C LEU A 21 -0.37 5.00 -8.11
N HIS A 22 -1.69 5.04 -8.14
CA HIS A 22 -2.54 3.89 -7.80
C HIS A 22 -2.44 2.75 -8.82
N LYS A 23 -2.15 3.07 -10.08
CA LYS A 23 -2.00 2.13 -11.20
C LYS A 23 -0.96 2.66 -12.18
N THR A 24 -0.31 1.77 -12.90
CA THR A 24 0.57 2.14 -14.01
C THR A 24 0.26 1.32 -15.25
N ALA A 25 0.84 1.72 -16.39
CA ALA A 25 0.68 0.95 -17.61
C ALA A 25 1.23 -0.47 -17.43
N GLY A 26 0.37 -1.45 -17.61
CA GLY A 26 0.72 -2.87 -17.43
C GLY A 26 0.59 -3.40 -16.02
N TYR A 27 0.09 -2.59 -15.08
CA TYR A 27 -0.15 -3.04 -13.71
C TYR A 27 -1.36 -2.36 -13.06
N SER A 28 -2.20 -3.16 -12.42
CA SER A 28 -3.25 -2.74 -11.50
C SER A 28 -3.33 -3.72 -10.33
N PHE A 29 -3.56 -3.22 -9.13
CA PHE A 29 -3.80 -4.05 -7.95
C PHE A 29 -5.27 -4.49 -7.84
N ASP A 30 -6.19 -3.91 -8.64
CA ASP A 30 -7.60 -4.26 -8.60
C ASP A 30 -7.87 -5.68 -9.13
N PRO A 31 -8.66 -6.49 -8.41
CA PRO A 31 -9.08 -7.80 -8.88
C PRO A 31 -9.82 -7.70 -10.22
N GLY A 32 -9.46 -8.57 -11.16
CA GLY A 32 -10.12 -8.66 -12.46
C GLY A 32 -9.60 -7.70 -13.54
N GLU A 33 -8.76 -6.73 -13.23
CA GLU A 33 -8.00 -6.01 -14.24
C GLU A 33 -6.81 -6.87 -14.72
N LYS A 34 -6.64 -6.98 -16.04
CA LYS A 34 -5.50 -7.74 -16.59
C LYS A 34 -4.21 -7.00 -16.25
N GLN A 35 -3.39 -7.63 -15.45
CA GLN A 35 -1.98 -7.28 -15.35
C GLN A 35 -1.32 -7.62 -16.68
N SER A 36 -0.77 -6.63 -17.35
CA SER A 36 -0.18 -6.80 -18.70
C SER A 36 1.36 -6.82 -18.67
N GLY A 37 1.94 -7.29 -17.55
CA GLY A 37 3.34 -7.66 -17.48
C GLY A 37 4.31 -6.50 -17.22
N PHE A 38 3.93 -5.50 -16.43
CA PHE A 38 4.79 -4.38 -16.03
C PHE A 38 6.15 -4.84 -15.48
N PHE A 39 6.16 -5.80 -14.58
CA PHE A 39 7.38 -6.29 -13.93
C PHE A 39 8.33 -7.05 -14.90
N GLY A 40 7.80 -7.63 -15.96
CA GLY A 40 8.59 -8.32 -16.99
C GLY A 40 8.86 -7.50 -18.26
N ASN A 41 8.52 -6.19 -18.28
CA ASN A 41 8.57 -5.39 -19.51
C ASN A 41 9.30 -4.06 -19.31
N GLU A 42 10.54 -3.98 -19.77
CA GLU A 42 11.39 -2.79 -19.65
C GLU A 42 10.77 -1.54 -20.30
N ALA A 43 10.02 -1.67 -21.39
CA ALA A 43 9.38 -0.51 -22.02
C ALA A 43 8.27 0.09 -21.15
N LEU A 44 7.54 -0.75 -20.39
CA LEU A 44 6.54 -0.27 -19.43
C LEU A 44 7.20 0.32 -18.18
N GLN A 45 8.31 -0.24 -17.73
CA GLN A 45 9.11 0.31 -16.64
C GLN A 45 9.70 1.68 -17.03
N GLU A 46 10.25 1.82 -18.24
CA GLU A 46 10.74 3.12 -18.74
C GLU A 46 9.62 4.16 -18.82
N ARG A 47 8.39 3.76 -19.21
CA ARG A 47 7.23 4.64 -19.18
C ARG A 47 6.85 5.08 -17.76
N PHE A 48 6.96 4.19 -16.78
CA PHE A 48 6.76 4.48 -15.36
C PHE A 48 7.80 5.50 -14.87
N TYR A 49 9.09 5.30 -15.16
CA TYR A 49 10.15 6.23 -14.79
C TYR A 49 9.93 7.62 -15.38
N ARG A 50 9.59 7.72 -16.68
CA ARG A 50 9.30 9.01 -17.33
C ARG A 50 8.08 9.72 -16.74
N LEU A 51 7.07 8.99 -16.30
CA LEU A 51 5.92 9.56 -15.61
C LEU A 51 6.34 10.25 -14.31
N TRP A 52 7.16 9.57 -13.51
CA TRP A 52 7.67 10.10 -12.25
C TRP A 52 8.65 11.26 -12.46
N GLU A 53 9.49 11.24 -13.48
CA GLU A 53 10.31 12.39 -13.86
C GLU A 53 9.44 13.61 -14.16
N GLU A 54 8.35 13.44 -14.91
CA GLU A 54 7.43 14.54 -15.21
C GLU A 54 6.70 15.05 -13.97
N PHE A 55 6.38 14.18 -13.00
CA PHE A 55 5.84 14.61 -11.72
C PHE A 55 6.88 15.34 -10.89
N ALA A 56 8.10 14.87 -10.82
CA ALA A 56 9.21 15.52 -10.13
C ALA A 56 9.47 16.93 -10.69
N LYS A 57 9.55 17.08 -12.01
CA LYS A 57 9.71 18.39 -12.69
C LYS A 57 8.60 19.37 -12.36
N ARG A 58 7.36 18.88 -12.26
CA ARG A 58 6.18 19.75 -12.09
C ARG A 58 5.84 20.04 -10.65
N PHE A 59 6.13 19.11 -9.74
CA PHE A 59 5.61 19.13 -8.37
C PHE A 59 6.69 19.03 -7.29
N GLY A 60 7.95 18.70 -7.62
CA GLY A 60 9.05 18.68 -6.67
C GLY A 60 9.32 20.03 -5.99
N GLY A 61 8.94 21.13 -6.64
CA GLY A 61 9.09 22.48 -6.08
C GLY A 61 8.11 22.84 -4.95
N TYR A 62 7.17 21.95 -4.58
CA TYR A 62 6.29 22.14 -3.42
C TYR A 62 7.00 21.80 -2.07
N GLY A 63 8.24 21.31 -2.12
CA GLY A 63 9.07 21.04 -0.94
C GLY A 63 8.45 20.00 -0.01
N ASP A 64 8.41 20.31 1.29
CA ASP A 64 7.84 19.48 2.35
C ASP A 64 6.31 19.34 2.33
N LYS A 65 5.63 19.94 1.38
CA LYS A 65 4.16 19.90 1.27
C LYS A 65 3.66 18.80 0.35
N VAL A 66 4.53 18.14 -0.40
CA VAL A 66 4.19 17.01 -1.25
C VAL A 66 5.18 15.88 -1.06
N ALA A 67 4.65 14.66 -0.95
CA ALA A 67 5.43 13.43 -1.05
C ALA A 67 4.93 12.63 -2.26
N PHE A 68 5.77 11.75 -2.79
CA PHE A 68 5.45 10.88 -3.92
C PHE A 68 5.37 9.44 -3.45
N GLU A 69 4.27 8.77 -3.69
CA GLU A 69 4.14 7.34 -3.47
C GLU A 69 4.25 6.61 -4.80
N LEU A 70 5.34 5.84 -4.98
CA LEU A 70 5.73 5.34 -6.30
C LEU A 70 4.71 4.41 -6.93
N LEU A 71 4.16 3.50 -6.13
CA LEU A 71 3.11 2.57 -6.57
C LEU A 71 2.35 2.10 -5.34
N ASN A 72 1.02 2.20 -5.36
CA ASN A 72 0.15 1.92 -4.21
C ASN A 72 0.39 0.54 -3.57
N GLU A 73 0.25 -0.52 -4.32
CA GLU A 73 0.41 -1.89 -3.82
C GLU A 73 1.04 -2.79 -4.88
N VAL A 74 2.10 -3.50 -4.54
CA VAL A 74 2.58 -4.65 -5.30
C VAL A 74 1.92 -5.89 -4.73
N VAL A 75 1.06 -6.55 -5.53
CA VAL A 75 0.21 -7.65 -5.03
C VAL A 75 0.99 -8.91 -4.82
N ASP A 76 1.69 -9.39 -5.86
CA ASP A 76 2.30 -10.70 -5.88
C ASP A 76 3.70 -10.67 -5.22
N LYS A 77 3.99 -11.68 -4.41
CA LYS A 77 5.30 -11.83 -3.76
C LYS A 77 6.41 -12.05 -4.78
N GLU A 78 6.10 -12.73 -5.86
CA GLU A 78 7.02 -13.03 -6.94
C GLU A 78 7.55 -11.79 -7.64
N ASP A 79 6.76 -10.71 -7.65
CA ASP A 79 7.15 -9.41 -8.20
C ASP A 79 8.06 -8.60 -7.27
N GLY A 80 8.19 -9.00 -6.01
CA GLY A 80 8.95 -8.28 -4.98
C GLY A 80 10.42 -8.07 -5.33
N ALA A 81 11.08 -9.09 -5.87
CA ALA A 81 12.48 -9.01 -6.26
C ALA A 81 12.70 -8.00 -7.41
N VAL A 82 11.81 -8.00 -8.39
CA VAL A 82 11.87 -7.05 -9.53
C VAL A 82 11.50 -5.64 -9.07
N TRP A 83 10.52 -5.52 -8.16
CA TRP A 83 10.18 -4.23 -7.56
C TRP A 83 11.35 -3.62 -6.79
N ALA A 84 12.12 -4.43 -6.07
CA ALA A 84 13.33 -4.01 -5.38
C ALA A 84 14.43 -3.46 -6.32
N GLU A 85 14.37 -3.76 -7.62
CA GLU A 85 15.22 -3.16 -8.64
C GLU A 85 14.59 -1.92 -9.30
N ILE A 86 13.27 -1.93 -9.50
CA ILE A 86 12.54 -0.82 -10.15
C ILE A 86 12.49 0.41 -9.24
N ALA A 87 12.18 0.25 -7.95
CA ALA A 87 11.98 1.37 -7.05
C ALA A 87 13.24 2.25 -6.90
N PRO A 88 14.44 1.72 -6.65
CA PRO A 88 15.67 2.53 -6.59
C PRO A 88 15.97 3.28 -7.90
N LYS A 89 15.78 2.64 -9.05
CA LYS A 89 15.96 3.30 -10.36
C LYS A 89 14.99 4.48 -10.54
N CYS A 90 13.74 4.31 -10.07
CA CYS A 90 12.74 5.38 -10.11
C CYS A 90 13.15 6.54 -9.19
N VAL A 91 13.61 6.24 -7.98
CA VAL A 91 14.13 7.25 -7.03
C VAL A 91 15.26 8.05 -7.66
N GLU A 92 16.26 7.40 -8.24
CA GLU A 92 17.37 8.07 -8.92
C GLU A 92 16.89 9.07 -9.98
N ARG A 93 15.89 8.66 -10.79
CA ARG A 93 15.31 9.51 -11.84
C ARG A 93 14.56 10.72 -11.26
N ILE A 94 13.81 10.52 -10.16
CA ILE A 94 13.12 11.59 -9.45
C ILE A 94 14.12 12.58 -8.86
N ARG A 95 15.21 12.11 -8.25
CA ARG A 95 16.22 12.94 -7.57
C ARG A 95 16.91 13.95 -8.49
N ALA A 96 17.00 13.65 -9.78
CA ALA A 96 17.49 14.61 -10.78
C ALA A 96 16.67 15.91 -10.86
N TYR A 97 15.41 15.91 -10.41
CA TYR A 97 14.49 17.05 -10.50
C TYR A 97 13.87 17.45 -9.15
N ALA A 98 13.82 16.56 -8.21
CA ALA A 98 13.20 16.74 -6.88
C ALA A 98 14.11 16.11 -5.79
N PRO A 99 15.26 16.75 -5.50
CA PRO A 99 16.30 16.14 -4.68
C PRO A 99 15.90 15.92 -3.21
N THR A 100 14.94 16.71 -2.69
CA THR A 100 14.53 16.70 -1.27
C THR A 100 13.06 16.33 -1.06
N THR A 101 12.34 15.94 -2.11
CA THR A 101 10.94 15.50 -1.96
C THR A 101 10.90 14.12 -1.34
N ASP A 102 10.10 13.95 -0.30
CA ASP A 102 9.89 12.66 0.32
C ASP A 102 9.23 11.68 -0.65
N ILE A 103 9.75 10.44 -0.68
CA ILE A 103 9.24 9.37 -1.53
C ILE A 103 8.84 8.19 -0.65
N LEU A 104 7.56 7.78 -0.79
CA LEU A 104 7.03 6.61 -0.10
C LEU A 104 7.23 5.38 -0.98
N ILE A 105 7.76 4.32 -0.37
CA ILE A 105 8.00 3.04 -1.03
C ILE A 105 7.47 1.93 -0.13
N GLY A 106 6.52 1.16 -0.66
CA GLY A 106 6.02 -0.05 -0.04
C GLY A 106 6.59 -1.31 -0.66
N GLY A 107 6.35 -2.44 -0.02
CA GLY A 107 6.78 -3.74 -0.49
C GLY A 107 5.69 -4.49 -1.26
N TYR A 108 5.88 -5.79 -1.41
CA TYR A 108 4.92 -6.70 -2.02
C TYR A 108 3.82 -7.15 -1.02
N TRP A 109 2.96 -8.10 -1.44
CA TRP A 109 1.86 -8.64 -0.65
C TRP A 109 0.89 -7.55 -0.20
N HIS A 110 0.38 -6.76 -1.18
CA HIS A 110 -0.45 -5.59 -0.92
C HIS A 110 0.21 -4.60 0.04
N ASN A 111 1.51 -4.37 -0.15
CA ASN A 111 2.29 -3.49 0.70
C ASN A 111 2.28 -3.93 2.18
N SER A 112 2.48 -5.22 2.44
CA SER A 112 2.45 -5.78 3.80
C SER A 112 3.63 -5.31 4.64
N VAL A 113 3.44 -5.27 5.98
CA VAL A 113 4.51 -4.96 6.93
C VAL A 113 5.67 -5.94 6.82
N GLN A 114 5.41 -7.22 6.54
CA GLN A 114 6.43 -8.26 6.39
C GLN A 114 7.35 -8.01 5.21
N ALA A 115 6.86 -7.35 4.16
CA ALA A 115 7.64 -7.05 2.97
C ALA A 115 8.57 -5.84 3.12
N VAL A 116 8.39 -5.00 4.14
CA VAL A 116 9.22 -3.80 4.36
C VAL A 116 10.70 -4.15 4.50
N ARG A 117 11.02 -5.24 5.19
CA ARG A 117 12.41 -5.71 5.39
C ARG A 117 13.13 -6.13 4.11
N ASP A 118 12.38 -6.45 3.06
CA ASP A 118 12.93 -6.89 1.78
C ASP A 118 13.11 -5.72 0.79
N ILE A 119 12.71 -4.50 1.17
CA ILE A 119 12.95 -3.30 0.39
C ILE A 119 14.42 -2.88 0.59
N PRO A 120 15.18 -2.59 -0.49
CA PRO A 120 16.55 -2.11 -0.36
C PRO A 120 16.66 -0.84 0.50
N MET A 121 17.47 -0.89 1.55
CA MET A 121 17.68 0.21 2.50
C MET A 121 19.17 0.44 2.76
N PRO A 122 19.61 1.69 3.04
CA PRO A 122 18.91 2.94 2.74
C PRO A 122 19.13 3.36 1.29
N MET A 123 18.12 3.94 0.63
CA MET A 123 18.30 4.56 -0.69
C MET A 123 18.83 5.99 -0.55
N ASP A 124 18.15 6.82 0.25
CA ASP A 124 18.57 8.14 0.70
C ASP A 124 17.77 8.59 1.94
N GLU A 125 18.07 9.79 2.48
CA GLU A 125 17.45 10.33 3.70
C GLU A 125 15.99 10.83 3.52
N HIS A 126 15.51 10.94 2.27
CA HIS A 126 14.16 11.37 1.93
C HIS A 126 13.30 10.19 1.45
N ILE A 127 13.56 8.99 1.92
CA ILE A 127 12.73 7.81 1.69
C ILE A 127 11.93 7.48 2.93
N ILE A 128 10.63 7.28 2.74
CA ILE A 128 9.69 6.80 3.75
C ILE A 128 9.27 5.39 3.36
N TYR A 129 9.63 4.41 4.17
CA TYR A 129 9.15 3.03 3.98
C TYR A 129 7.78 2.93 4.62
N ASN A 130 6.77 2.58 3.81
CA ASN A 130 5.40 2.48 4.26
C ASN A 130 4.87 1.06 4.13
N PHE A 131 3.79 0.78 4.83
CA PHE A 131 3.04 -0.45 4.70
C PHE A 131 1.55 -0.18 4.90
N HIS A 132 0.72 -1.09 4.36
CA HIS A 132 -0.72 -1.12 4.59
C HIS A 132 -1.05 -2.21 5.60
N SER A 133 -1.95 -1.93 6.52
CA SER A 133 -2.45 -2.92 7.47
C SER A 133 -3.98 -2.86 7.53
N TYR A 134 -4.59 -4.00 7.24
CA TYR A 134 -6.03 -4.22 7.33
C TYR A 134 -6.39 -5.32 8.33
N ASP A 135 -5.42 -5.75 9.13
CA ASP A 135 -5.63 -6.83 10.08
C ASP A 135 -6.45 -6.38 11.31
N PRO A 136 -7.38 -7.19 11.76
CA PRO A 136 -7.89 -8.39 11.09
C PRO A 136 -8.81 -8.05 9.91
N LEU A 137 -8.53 -8.65 8.75
CA LEU A 137 -9.24 -8.38 7.50
C LEU A 137 -10.76 -8.50 7.63
N LEU A 138 -11.25 -9.47 8.40
CA LEU A 138 -12.68 -9.68 8.59
C LEU A 138 -13.38 -8.54 9.36
N PHE A 139 -12.62 -7.72 10.09
CA PHE A 139 -13.14 -6.49 10.69
C PHE A 139 -13.12 -5.32 9.70
N THR A 140 -11.98 -5.08 9.07
CA THR A 140 -11.78 -3.91 8.19
C THR A 140 -12.57 -4.01 6.88
N HIS A 141 -12.82 -5.25 6.40
CA HIS A 141 -13.52 -5.53 5.14
C HIS A 141 -14.91 -6.14 5.36
N GLN A 142 -15.51 -5.96 6.54
CA GLN A 142 -16.87 -6.45 6.80
C GLN A 142 -17.88 -5.82 5.83
N GLY A 143 -18.71 -6.65 5.22
CA GLY A 143 -19.70 -6.23 4.22
C GLY A 143 -19.11 -5.76 2.88
N ALA A 144 -17.79 -5.87 2.65
CA ALA A 144 -17.14 -5.41 1.45
C ALA A 144 -17.46 -6.31 0.24
N GLN A 145 -18.04 -5.70 -0.81
CA GLN A 145 -18.50 -6.44 -2.01
C GLN A 145 -17.35 -6.99 -2.87
N TRP A 146 -16.11 -6.51 -2.68
CA TRP A 146 -14.93 -6.97 -3.39
C TRP A 146 -14.20 -8.12 -2.68
N VAL A 147 -14.68 -8.53 -1.52
CA VAL A 147 -14.19 -9.72 -0.82
C VAL A 147 -15.10 -10.88 -1.16
N ASP A 148 -14.54 -11.90 -1.82
CA ASP A 148 -15.28 -13.09 -2.22
C ASP A 148 -16.01 -13.71 -1.03
N ASP A 149 -17.28 -14.06 -1.24
CA ASP A 149 -18.16 -14.72 -0.26
C ASP A 149 -18.43 -13.90 1.03
N MET A 150 -18.08 -12.59 1.09
CA MET A 150 -18.40 -11.72 2.22
C MET A 150 -19.89 -11.35 2.21
N PRO A 151 -20.67 -11.71 3.25
CA PRO A 151 -22.06 -11.27 3.34
C PRO A 151 -22.14 -9.76 3.50
N ALA A 152 -23.05 -9.11 2.75
CA ALA A 152 -23.21 -7.65 2.78
C ALA A 152 -23.67 -7.10 4.15
N ASP A 153 -24.34 -7.94 4.93
CA ASP A 153 -24.85 -7.64 6.27
C ASP A 153 -23.94 -8.13 7.40
N TYR A 154 -22.79 -8.72 7.07
CA TYR A 154 -21.82 -9.13 8.08
C TYR A 154 -21.27 -7.89 8.80
N HIS A 155 -21.42 -7.89 10.12
CA HIS A 155 -20.93 -6.83 10.99
C HIS A 155 -20.42 -7.39 12.29
N MET A 156 -19.24 -6.93 12.72
CA MET A 156 -18.65 -7.26 14.00
C MET A 156 -17.97 -6.05 14.64
N GLU A 157 -17.82 -6.08 15.95
CA GLU A 157 -17.13 -5.03 16.69
C GLU A 157 -15.68 -5.44 16.97
N PHE A 158 -14.75 -4.48 16.92
CA PHE A 158 -13.37 -4.69 17.33
C PHE A 158 -13.26 -4.57 18.84
N LYS A 159 -13.56 -5.67 19.52
CA LYS A 159 -13.49 -5.77 20.99
C LYS A 159 -13.45 -7.21 21.46
N GLY A 160 -13.05 -7.38 22.72
CA GLY A 160 -13.01 -8.70 23.36
C GLY A 160 -11.75 -9.49 23.00
N SER A 161 -11.80 -10.78 23.23
CA SER A 161 -10.67 -11.65 22.93
C SER A 161 -10.63 -12.04 21.44
N MET A 162 -9.44 -12.39 20.94
CA MET A 162 -9.31 -12.98 19.61
C MET A 162 -10.11 -14.30 19.50
N GLU A 163 -10.24 -15.05 20.59
CA GLU A 163 -11.05 -16.28 20.62
C GLU A 163 -12.53 -15.98 20.35
N ASP A 164 -13.10 -14.95 21.01
CA ASP A 164 -14.49 -14.52 20.80
C ASP A 164 -14.69 -14.01 19.37
N PHE A 165 -13.71 -13.26 18.86
CA PHE A 165 -13.72 -12.77 17.48
C PHE A 165 -13.72 -13.91 16.46
N CYS A 166 -12.86 -14.91 16.64
CA CYS A 166 -12.81 -16.10 15.80
C CYS A 166 -14.09 -16.93 15.91
N ALA A 167 -14.66 -17.07 17.11
CA ALA A 167 -15.93 -17.80 17.33
C ALA A 167 -17.09 -17.12 16.61
N TYR A 168 -17.18 -15.79 16.70
CA TYR A 168 -18.18 -15.00 15.99
C TYR A 168 -18.05 -15.16 14.47
N ALA A 169 -16.85 -14.99 13.93
CA ALA A 169 -16.60 -15.14 12.50
C ALA A 169 -16.98 -16.54 11.98
N LYS A 170 -16.62 -17.61 12.72
CA LYS A 170 -17.01 -18.99 12.36
C LYS A 170 -18.51 -19.24 12.38
N ALA A 171 -19.26 -18.52 13.22
CA ALA A 171 -20.71 -18.67 13.30
C ALA A 171 -21.45 -17.92 12.19
N HIS A 172 -20.87 -16.88 11.61
CA HIS A 172 -21.56 -15.95 10.68
C HIS A 172 -20.95 -15.90 9.28
N LEU A 173 -19.78 -16.47 9.06
CA LEU A 173 -19.09 -16.44 7.77
C LEU A 173 -18.90 -17.85 7.18
N PRO A 174 -18.81 -17.96 5.86
CA PRO A 174 -18.34 -19.16 5.19
C PRO A 174 -16.99 -19.63 5.75
N ALA A 175 -16.79 -20.94 5.86
CA ALA A 175 -15.60 -21.53 6.47
C ALA A 175 -14.27 -21.05 5.84
N LYS A 176 -14.26 -20.76 4.54
CA LYS A 176 -13.11 -20.22 3.81
C LYS A 176 -12.69 -18.85 4.37
N LEU A 177 -13.65 -17.92 4.55
CA LEU A 177 -13.39 -16.60 5.12
C LEU A 177 -13.02 -16.68 6.61
N ALA A 178 -13.79 -17.42 7.39
CA ALA A 178 -13.50 -17.60 8.81
C ALA A 178 -12.10 -18.22 9.04
N GLY A 179 -11.64 -19.05 8.10
CA GLY A 179 -10.32 -19.68 8.13
C GLY A 179 -9.16 -18.68 7.97
N THR A 180 -9.38 -17.50 7.41
CA THR A 180 -8.32 -16.49 7.27
C THR A 180 -7.81 -15.97 8.61
N LEU A 181 -8.64 -16.00 9.66
CA LEU A 181 -8.23 -15.62 11.02
C LEU A 181 -7.26 -16.60 11.67
N SER A 182 -7.20 -17.85 11.20
CA SER A 182 -6.28 -18.85 11.75
C SER A 182 -4.80 -18.56 11.45
N ILE A 183 -4.53 -17.62 10.53
CA ILE A 183 -3.18 -17.16 10.20
C ILE A 183 -2.64 -16.24 11.31
N LEU A 184 -3.52 -15.60 12.07
CA LEU A 184 -3.16 -14.73 13.19
C LEU A 184 -2.99 -15.61 14.45
N ASP A 185 -1.74 -15.95 14.79
CA ASP A 185 -1.43 -16.73 16.02
C ASP A 185 -1.46 -15.86 17.29
N TYR A 186 -2.34 -14.89 17.33
CA TYR A 186 -2.55 -13.99 18.46
C TYR A 186 -3.64 -14.53 19.39
N LYS A 187 -3.40 -14.51 20.71
CA LYS A 187 -4.30 -15.06 21.74
C LYS A 187 -4.78 -14.04 22.76
N GLY A 188 -4.42 -12.79 22.57
CA GLY A 188 -4.78 -11.69 23.47
C GLY A 188 -6.13 -11.05 23.13
N ASN A 189 -6.37 -9.89 23.71
CA ASN A 189 -7.51 -9.04 23.41
C ASN A 189 -7.25 -8.22 22.14
N LEU A 190 -8.32 -7.84 21.46
CA LEU A 190 -8.30 -6.90 20.35
C LEU A 190 -8.22 -5.46 20.89
N ASP A 191 -7.02 -5.05 21.25
CA ASP A 191 -6.68 -3.73 21.80
C ASP A 191 -5.31 -3.26 21.26
N SER A 192 -4.65 -2.30 21.91
CA SER A 192 -3.33 -1.82 21.49
C SER A 192 -2.26 -2.89 21.46
N ALA A 193 -2.32 -3.87 22.37
CA ALA A 193 -1.34 -4.96 22.43
C ALA A 193 -1.39 -5.86 21.20
N TYR A 194 -2.55 -6.01 20.57
CA TYR A 194 -2.68 -6.70 19.29
C TYR A 194 -1.82 -6.05 18.20
N PHE A 195 -1.86 -4.72 18.09
CA PHE A 195 -1.07 -4.00 17.10
C PHE A 195 0.42 -3.96 17.44
N GLU A 196 0.78 -3.93 18.73
CA GLU A 196 2.16 -4.03 19.17
C GLU A 196 2.76 -5.39 18.76
N ASP A 197 2.01 -6.49 18.93
CA ASP A 197 2.43 -7.83 18.51
C ASP A 197 2.48 -7.97 16.98
N LEU A 198 1.52 -7.38 16.26
CA LEU A 198 1.45 -7.43 14.78
C LEU A 198 2.66 -6.73 14.13
N PHE A 199 3.17 -5.67 14.75
CA PHE A 199 4.24 -4.84 14.18
C PHE A 199 5.63 -5.09 14.80
N ALA A 200 5.75 -6.04 15.71
CA ALA A 200 7.03 -6.46 16.31
C ALA A 200 7.84 -7.36 15.37
#